data_185b6620e1c64c6fddac788ca26eb862
#
_entry.id   185b6620e1c64c6fddac788ca26eb862
#
_cell.length_a   1.000
_cell.length_b   1.000
_cell.length_c   1.000
_cell.angle_alpha   90.00
_cell.angle_beta   90.00
_cell.angle_gamma   90.00
#
_symmetry.space_group_name_H-M   'P 1'
#
loop_
_entity.id
_entity.type
_entity.pdbx_description
1 polymer ?
#
loop_
_entity_poly.entity_id
_entity_poly.type
_entity_poly.pdbx_seq_one_letter_code
_entity_poly.pdbx_strand_id
1 'polypeptide(L)'
;DENYKKGFRIFELDIIETSDGKLVAAHDWNMWARFTDYTGTLPPTHAQFMKQKIYGDYITMDMEAINAWFKKHPDATLVTDKVNDPIAFSEAFIDNDRLIMELFSVMAVEKASEHGIHAMMSQEPLMAIKDDKTNFLKVNNVKYVALSRRIIASQKKLMLQLKEAGIKVYVYNVNFDPGKDEKYVHDNEFGLIYGMYADKWISDMNFTSASKL
;
A
#
# COMPACT_ATOMS: atom_id res chain seq x y z
N ASP A 1 -1.78 -12.54 -10.62
CA ASP A 1 -1.37 -12.79 -12.01
C ASP A 1 -2.18 -12.00 -13.03
N GLU A 2 -3.52 -11.93 -12.92
CA GLU A 2 -4.36 -11.23 -13.90
C GLU A 2 -4.01 -9.74 -13.99
N ASN A 3 -3.88 -9.05 -12.88
CA ASN A 3 -3.53 -7.64 -12.85
C ASN A 3 -2.10 -7.38 -13.37
N TYR A 4 -1.16 -8.28 -13.07
CA TYR A 4 0.18 -8.20 -13.64
C TYR A 4 0.15 -8.31 -15.18
N LYS A 5 -0.63 -9.24 -15.74
CA LYS A 5 -0.81 -9.38 -17.20
C LYS A 5 -1.48 -8.15 -17.84
N LYS A 6 -2.34 -7.43 -17.11
CA LYS A 6 -2.95 -6.18 -17.56
C LYS A 6 -1.96 -5.00 -17.59
N GLY A 7 -0.84 -5.08 -16.86
CA GLY A 7 0.19 -4.04 -16.83
C GLY A 7 0.53 -3.49 -15.46
N PHE A 8 -0.18 -3.83 -14.39
CA PHE A 8 0.18 -3.42 -13.04
C PHE A 8 1.57 -3.92 -12.65
N ARG A 9 2.34 -3.07 -11.97
CA ARG A 9 3.69 -3.38 -11.46
C ARG A 9 3.87 -3.03 -9.99
N ILE A 10 2.95 -2.28 -9.41
CA ILE A 10 2.92 -1.97 -7.98
C ILE A 10 1.68 -2.67 -7.42
N PHE A 11 1.89 -3.52 -6.41
CA PHE A 11 0.86 -4.32 -5.77
C PHE A 11 0.82 -3.98 -4.30
N GLU A 12 -0.33 -3.56 -3.83
CA GLU A 12 -0.56 -3.36 -2.41
C GLU A 12 -1.14 -4.66 -1.80
N LEU A 13 -0.64 -5.02 -0.62
CA LEU A 13 -1.12 -6.13 0.17
C LEU A 13 -1.28 -5.71 1.63
N ASP A 14 -2.48 -5.93 2.16
CA ASP A 14 -2.72 -5.91 3.60
C ASP A 14 -2.05 -7.11 4.26
N ILE A 15 -1.18 -6.87 5.23
CA ILE A 15 -0.43 -7.91 5.92
C ILE A 15 -0.79 -7.92 7.40
N ILE A 16 -1.31 -9.04 7.87
CA ILE A 16 -1.66 -9.23 9.29
C ILE A 16 -1.05 -10.51 9.83
N GLU A 17 -1.11 -10.68 11.15
CA GLU A 17 -0.46 -11.78 11.86
C GLU A 17 -1.48 -12.81 12.36
N THR A 18 -1.22 -14.09 12.10
CA THR A 18 -2.00 -15.21 12.63
C THR A 18 -1.79 -15.39 14.13
N SER A 19 -2.63 -16.20 14.80
CA SER A 19 -2.52 -16.46 16.25
C SER A 19 -1.20 -17.14 16.67
N ASP A 20 -0.48 -17.74 15.75
CA ASP A 20 0.84 -18.35 15.94
C ASP A 20 1.98 -17.54 15.31
N GLY A 21 1.77 -16.23 15.12
CA GLY A 21 2.81 -15.27 14.76
C GLY A 21 3.31 -15.35 13.32
N LYS A 22 2.49 -15.81 12.36
CA LYS A 22 2.87 -15.85 10.94
C LYS A 22 2.21 -14.72 10.17
N LEU A 23 2.98 -14.01 9.36
CA LEU A 23 2.49 -12.97 8.47
C LEU A 23 1.78 -13.57 7.25
N VAL A 24 0.58 -13.03 6.96
CA VAL A 24 -0.27 -13.49 5.87
C VAL A 24 -1.01 -12.31 5.23
N ALA A 25 -1.43 -12.48 3.98
CA ALA A 25 -2.18 -11.46 3.25
C ALA A 25 -3.67 -11.54 3.59
N ALA A 26 -4.16 -10.58 4.38
CA ALA A 26 -5.58 -10.39 4.65
C ALA A 26 -5.83 -8.99 5.23
N HIS A 27 -6.97 -8.37 4.86
CA HIS A 27 -7.31 -7.02 5.31
C HIS A 27 -7.63 -6.96 6.82
N ASP A 28 -8.48 -7.86 7.29
CA ASP A 28 -8.79 -8.10 8.69
C ASP A 28 -9.42 -9.48 8.87
N TRP A 29 -9.41 -9.98 10.11
CA TRP A 29 -9.87 -11.32 10.39
C TRP A 29 -11.38 -11.52 10.19
N ASN A 30 -12.21 -10.51 10.42
CA ASN A 30 -13.66 -10.62 10.24
C ASN A 30 -14.02 -10.67 8.75
N MET A 31 -13.37 -9.84 7.94
CA MET A 31 -13.53 -9.85 6.49
C MET A 31 -13.03 -11.17 5.89
N TRP A 32 -11.86 -11.64 6.31
CA TRP A 32 -11.31 -12.91 5.87
C TRP A 32 -12.24 -14.09 6.23
N ALA A 33 -12.74 -14.16 7.48
CA ALA A 33 -13.66 -15.21 7.90
C ALA A 33 -14.93 -15.23 7.04
N ARG A 34 -15.49 -14.06 6.74
CA ARG A 34 -16.66 -13.93 5.88
C ARG A 34 -16.41 -14.38 4.45
N PHE A 35 -15.21 -14.12 3.91
CA PHE A 35 -14.87 -14.48 2.53
C PHE A 35 -14.46 -15.95 2.37
N THR A 36 -14.15 -16.62 3.46
CA THR A 36 -13.75 -18.03 3.51
C THR A 36 -14.79 -18.95 4.14
N ASP A 37 -15.94 -18.39 4.62
CA ASP A 37 -16.92 -19.09 5.42
C ASP A 37 -16.32 -19.77 6.67
N TYR A 38 -15.23 -19.19 7.20
CA TYR A 38 -14.54 -19.71 8.37
C TYR A 38 -15.30 -19.40 9.66
N THR A 39 -15.59 -20.43 10.44
CA THR A 39 -16.37 -20.34 11.69
C THR A 39 -15.56 -20.63 12.96
N GLY A 40 -14.25 -20.80 12.83
CA GLY A 40 -13.35 -21.07 13.96
C GLY A 40 -12.98 -19.80 14.73
N THR A 41 -12.06 -19.97 15.70
CA THR A 41 -11.55 -18.85 16.51
C THR A 41 -10.69 -17.90 15.68
N LEU A 42 -10.84 -16.60 15.91
CA LEU A 42 -10.06 -15.54 15.27
C LEU A 42 -9.09 -14.90 16.29
N PRO A 43 -7.83 -14.61 15.90
CA PRO A 43 -7.17 -14.99 14.63
C PRO A 43 -7.04 -16.52 14.46
N PRO A 44 -7.07 -17.06 13.23
CA PRO A 44 -6.74 -18.46 12.98
C PRO A 44 -5.24 -18.70 13.17
N THR A 45 -4.85 -19.98 13.35
CA THR A 45 -3.45 -20.35 13.15
C THR A 45 -3.08 -20.31 11.66
N HIS A 46 -1.78 -20.23 11.34
CA HIS A 46 -1.29 -20.30 9.97
C HIS A 46 -1.81 -21.54 9.22
N ALA A 47 -1.77 -22.70 9.86
CA ALA A 47 -2.27 -23.94 9.26
C ALA A 47 -3.79 -23.90 8.97
N GLN A 48 -4.57 -23.22 9.79
CA GLN A 48 -6.01 -23.00 9.54
C GLN A 48 -6.22 -22.01 8.41
N PHE A 49 -5.46 -20.91 8.39
CA PHE A 49 -5.52 -19.90 7.34
C PHE A 49 -5.24 -20.49 5.96
N MET A 50 -4.14 -21.26 5.81
CA MET A 50 -3.71 -21.83 4.54
C MET A 50 -4.64 -22.93 3.98
N LYS A 51 -5.54 -23.48 4.79
CA LYS A 51 -6.56 -24.45 4.34
C LYS A 51 -7.76 -23.80 3.68
N GLN A 52 -7.95 -22.49 3.87
CA GLN A 52 -9.12 -21.79 3.36
C GLN A 52 -8.91 -21.30 1.92
N LYS A 53 -10.02 -21.09 1.23
CA LYS A 53 -10.05 -20.42 -0.07
C LYS A 53 -10.99 -19.22 0.01
N ILE A 54 -10.54 -18.08 -0.46
CA ILE A 54 -11.35 -16.88 -0.54
C ILE A 54 -12.38 -17.07 -1.67
N TYR A 55 -13.66 -16.89 -1.35
CA TYR A 55 -14.81 -17.14 -2.25
C TYR A 55 -14.80 -18.55 -2.89
N GLY A 56 -14.19 -19.52 -2.22
CA GLY A 56 -14.10 -20.90 -2.70
C GLY A 56 -13.04 -21.17 -3.78
N ASP A 57 -12.50 -20.13 -4.42
CA ASP A 57 -11.64 -20.26 -5.61
C ASP A 57 -10.21 -19.75 -5.39
N TYR A 58 -10.05 -18.60 -4.71
CA TYR A 58 -8.74 -17.95 -4.57
C TYR A 58 -7.97 -18.52 -3.39
N ILE A 59 -6.70 -18.84 -3.63
CA ILE A 59 -5.79 -19.30 -2.57
C ILE A 59 -5.42 -18.15 -1.65
N THR A 60 -5.32 -18.45 -0.36
CA THR A 60 -4.73 -17.56 0.64
C THR A 60 -3.20 -17.50 0.43
N MET A 61 -2.58 -16.39 0.81
CA MET A 61 -1.14 -16.18 0.63
C MET A 61 -0.47 -15.89 1.97
N ASP A 62 0.55 -16.67 2.29
CA ASP A 62 1.52 -16.37 3.32
C ASP A 62 2.80 -15.74 2.73
N MET A 63 3.80 -15.46 3.57
CA MET A 63 5.06 -14.85 3.11
C MET A 63 5.83 -15.74 2.14
N GLU A 64 5.72 -17.07 2.23
CA GLU A 64 6.36 -17.99 1.27
C GLU A 64 5.73 -17.84 -0.11
N ALA A 65 4.41 -17.84 -0.19
CA ALA A 65 3.68 -17.64 -1.44
C ALA A 65 3.90 -16.25 -2.04
N ILE A 66 3.90 -15.19 -1.21
CA ILE A 66 4.20 -13.82 -1.62
C ILE A 66 5.62 -13.75 -2.22
N ASN A 67 6.63 -14.22 -1.51
CA ASN A 67 8.01 -14.21 -1.97
C ASN A 67 8.19 -15.04 -3.26
N ALA A 68 7.53 -16.19 -3.36
CA ALA A 68 7.57 -17.02 -4.57
C ALA A 68 6.97 -16.29 -5.78
N TRP A 69 5.91 -15.52 -5.58
CA TRP A 69 5.30 -14.71 -6.64
C TRP A 69 6.22 -13.56 -7.06
N PHE A 70 6.75 -12.78 -6.12
CA PHE A 70 7.66 -11.65 -6.41
C PHE A 70 8.99 -12.12 -7.03
N LYS A 71 9.46 -13.33 -6.70
CA LYS A 71 10.63 -13.96 -7.36
C LYS A 71 10.39 -14.22 -8.85
N LYS A 72 9.15 -14.56 -9.24
CA LYS A 72 8.77 -14.78 -10.65
C LYS A 72 8.49 -13.49 -11.41
N HIS A 73 8.29 -12.39 -10.71
CA HIS A 73 7.92 -11.08 -11.27
C HIS A 73 8.92 -10.01 -10.79
N PRO A 74 10.17 -10.01 -11.33
CA PRO A 74 11.26 -9.18 -10.80
C PRO A 74 11.07 -7.67 -11.04
N ASP A 75 10.14 -7.27 -11.89
CA ASP A 75 9.75 -5.88 -12.16
C ASP A 75 8.54 -5.41 -11.35
N ALA A 76 8.00 -6.26 -10.46
CA ALA A 76 6.91 -5.90 -9.56
C ALA A 76 7.44 -5.37 -8.22
N THR A 77 6.77 -4.35 -7.68
CA THR A 77 7.04 -3.73 -6.37
C THR A 77 5.89 -4.05 -5.42
N LEU A 78 6.22 -4.39 -4.18
CA LEU A 78 5.26 -4.57 -3.09
C LEU A 78 5.08 -3.25 -2.33
N VAL A 79 3.83 -2.87 -2.09
CA VAL A 79 3.43 -1.90 -1.08
C VAL A 79 2.71 -2.67 0.03
N THR A 80 3.11 -2.51 1.29
CA THR A 80 2.40 -3.16 2.41
C THR A 80 1.41 -2.20 3.06
N ASP A 81 0.29 -2.75 3.54
CA ASP A 81 -0.64 -2.10 4.46
C ASP A 81 -0.79 -2.94 5.74
N LYS A 82 -1.27 -2.37 6.83
CA LYS A 82 -1.52 -2.93 8.18
C LYS A 82 -0.26 -3.26 8.99
N VAL A 83 0.77 -3.85 8.42
CA VAL A 83 2.02 -4.15 9.15
C VAL A 83 2.80 -2.87 9.45
N ASN A 84 3.21 -2.69 10.71
CA ASN A 84 3.89 -1.46 11.17
C ASN A 84 5.25 -1.74 11.87
N ASP A 85 5.83 -2.92 11.66
CA ASP A 85 7.21 -3.23 12.04
C ASP A 85 8.08 -3.36 10.78
N PRO A 86 8.80 -2.28 10.40
CA PRO A 86 9.54 -2.27 9.16
C PRO A 86 10.72 -3.26 9.15
N ILE A 87 11.36 -3.51 10.29
CA ILE A 87 12.51 -4.42 10.35
C ILE A 87 12.02 -5.85 10.15
N ALA A 88 11.09 -6.30 10.98
CA ALA A 88 10.60 -7.68 10.93
C ALA A 88 10.03 -8.02 9.54
N PHE A 89 9.32 -7.08 8.89
CA PHE A 89 8.80 -7.33 7.56
C PHE A 89 9.90 -7.34 6.49
N SER A 90 10.84 -6.41 6.53
CA SER A 90 11.94 -6.35 5.56
C SER A 90 12.85 -7.59 5.61
N GLU A 91 13.02 -8.19 6.78
CA GLU A 91 13.73 -9.47 6.94
C GLU A 91 12.96 -10.66 6.36
N ALA A 92 11.63 -10.58 6.33
CA ALA A 92 10.76 -11.62 5.79
C ALA A 92 10.55 -11.53 4.28
N PHE A 93 10.73 -10.34 3.68
CA PHE A 93 10.50 -10.14 2.25
C PHE A 93 11.76 -10.37 1.42
N ILE A 94 11.59 -10.92 0.23
CA ILE A 94 12.70 -11.41 -0.62
C ILE A 94 13.62 -10.32 -1.17
N ASP A 95 13.13 -9.08 -1.34
CA ASP A 95 13.86 -8.02 -2.05
C ASP A 95 13.43 -6.61 -1.58
N ASN A 96 14.23 -6.02 -0.70
CA ASN A 96 13.93 -4.74 -0.09
C ASN A 96 14.04 -3.54 -1.05
N ASP A 97 14.72 -3.67 -2.19
CA ASP A 97 14.76 -2.62 -3.22
C ASP A 97 13.40 -2.46 -3.92
N ARG A 98 12.55 -3.49 -3.82
CA ARG A 98 11.21 -3.53 -4.38
C ARG A 98 10.12 -3.55 -3.31
N LEU A 99 10.44 -3.08 -2.11
CA LEU A 99 9.52 -2.96 -0.98
C LEU A 99 9.27 -1.48 -0.68
N ILE A 100 8.01 -1.11 -0.54
CA ILE A 100 7.57 0.17 0.01
C ILE A 100 6.62 -0.17 1.16
N MET A 101 6.93 0.26 2.37
CA MET A 101 6.07 -0.03 3.52
C MET A 101 5.20 1.18 3.87
N GLU A 102 3.88 1.04 3.78
CA GLU A 102 2.97 2.01 4.38
C GLU A 102 3.04 1.86 5.90
N LEU A 103 3.41 2.96 6.58
CA LEU A 103 3.68 2.98 8.01
C LEU A 103 2.76 3.98 8.72
N PHE A 104 2.24 3.54 9.87
CA PHE A 104 1.13 4.16 10.59
C PHE A 104 1.56 4.91 11.84
N SER A 105 2.86 5.08 12.06
CA SER A 105 3.39 5.90 13.17
C SER A 105 4.69 6.60 12.79
N VAL A 106 4.94 7.75 13.41
CA VAL A 106 6.20 8.50 13.26
C VAL A 106 7.38 7.60 13.61
N MET A 107 7.30 6.87 14.73
CA MET A 107 8.36 5.98 15.19
C MET A 107 8.69 4.87 14.19
N ALA A 108 7.69 4.28 13.53
CA ALA A 108 7.92 3.27 12.49
C ALA A 108 8.60 3.86 11.25
N VAL A 109 8.23 5.08 10.87
CA VAL A 109 8.88 5.82 9.76
C VAL A 109 10.34 6.13 10.07
N GLU A 110 10.64 6.62 11.28
CA GLU A 110 12.01 6.88 11.72
C GLU A 110 12.83 5.59 11.73
N LYS A 111 12.28 4.51 12.28
CA LYS A 111 12.91 3.19 12.31
C LYS A 111 13.20 2.64 10.90
N ALA A 112 12.27 2.81 9.95
CA ALA A 112 12.47 2.45 8.56
C ALA A 112 13.61 3.26 7.92
N SER A 113 13.63 4.58 8.17
CA SER A 113 14.68 5.49 7.70
C SER A 113 16.07 5.07 8.17
N GLU A 114 16.22 4.78 9.46
CA GLU A 114 17.48 4.34 10.06
C GLU A 114 18.04 3.05 9.44
N HIS A 115 17.16 2.19 8.92
CA HIS A 115 17.52 0.90 8.32
C HIS A 115 17.47 0.92 6.78
N GLY A 116 17.29 2.08 6.15
CA GLY A 116 17.27 2.21 4.70
C GLY A 116 16.05 1.57 4.01
N ILE A 117 14.97 1.31 4.76
CA ILE A 117 13.73 0.73 4.25
C ILE A 117 12.87 1.85 3.64
N HIS A 118 12.32 1.63 2.45
CA HIS A 118 11.48 2.63 1.79
C HIS A 118 10.13 2.75 2.48
N ALA A 119 9.93 3.84 3.21
CA ALA A 119 8.67 4.16 3.87
C ALA A 119 7.72 4.92 2.93
N MET A 120 6.44 4.58 3.02
CA MET A 120 5.29 5.40 2.64
C MET A 120 4.59 5.83 3.92
N MET A 121 4.52 7.13 4.20
CA MET A 121 3.87 7.60 5.42
C MET A 121 2.36 7.68 5.22
N SER A 122 1.60 7.00 6.08
CA SER A 122 0.14 7.03 6.04
C SER A 122 -0.42 8.38 6.48
N GLN A 123 -1.69 8.65 6.14
CA GLN A 123 -2.36 9.93 6.39
C GLN A 123 -2.33 10.34 7.86
N GLU A 124 -2.71 9.45 8.78
CA GLU A 124 -2.86 9.82 10.19
C GLU A 124 -1.56 10.34 10.82
N PRO A 125 -0.43 9.60 10.76
CA PRO A 125 0.82 10.11 11.29
C PRO A 125 1.30 11.37 10.56
N LEU A 126 1.12 11.48 9.25
CA LEU A 126 1.47 12.70 8.50
C LEU A 126 0.68 13.91 9.00
N MET A 127 -0.62 13.78 9.18
CA MET A 127 -1.48 14.87 9.62
C MET A 127 -1.22 15.25 11.09
N ALA A 128 -0.74 14.33 11.91
CA ALA A 128 -0.38 14.56 13.32
C ALA A 128 0.90 15.40 13.49
N ILE A 129 1.79 15.47 12.50
CA ILE A 129 2.97 16.34 12.53
C ILE A 129 2.52 17.79 12.55
N LYS A 130 2.87 18.52 13.64
CA LYS A 130 2.48 19.93 13.83
C LYS A 130 3.41 20.90 13.11
N ASP A 131 4.68 20.53 13.02
CA ASP A 131 5.74 21.33 12.41
C ASP A 131 5.78 21.14 10.88
N ASP A 132 6.91 21.44 10.25
CA ASP A 132 7.11 21.28 8.81
C ASP A 132 7.09 19.80 8.41
N LYS A 133 5.94 19.35 7.86
CA LYS A 133 5.72 17.99 7.37
C LYS A 133 6.71 17.61 6.27
N THR A 134 7.00 18.54 5.37
CA THR A 134 7.91 18.28 4.24
C THR A 134 9.35 18.11 4.70
N ASN A 135 9.77 18.88 5.70
CA ASN A 135 11.08 18.73 6.31
C ASN A 135 11.21 17.38 7.01
N PHE A 136 10.20 16.98 7.80
CA PHE A 136 10.17 15.66 8.44
C PHE A 136 10.35 14.53 7.41
N LEU A 137 9.57 14.56 6.33
CA LEU A 137 9.65 13.54 5.27
C LEU A 137 11.04 13.50 4.61
N LYS A 138 11.62 14.67 4.34
CA LYS A 138 12.98 14.77 3.75
C LYS A 138 14.06 14.23 4.66
N VAL A 139 14.06 14.61 5.94
CA VAL A 139 15.06 14.17 6.93
C VAL A 139 15.01 12.64 7.08
N ASN A 140 13.80 12.06 7.06
CA ASN A 140 13.60 10.62 7.15
C ASN A 140 13.63 9.91 5.79
N ASN A 141 14.11 10.56 4.71
CA ASN A 141 14.18 9.99 3.36
C ASN A 141 12.85 9.36 2.87
N VAL A 142 11.71 9.86 3.35
CA VAL A 142 10.38 9.40 2.93
C VAL A 142 10.05 10.03 1.59
N LYS A 143 9.83 9.20 0.59
CA LYS A 143 9.52 9.63 -0.79
C LYS A 143 8.05 9.48 -1.16
N TYR A 144 7.27 8.80 -0.32
CA TYR A 144 5.90 8.41 -0.60
C TYR A 144 4.99 8.76 0.57
N VAL A 145 3.76 9.16 0.28
CA VAL A 145 2.68 9.31 1.27
C VAL A 145 1.39 8.70 0.72
N ALA A 146 0.61 8.03 1.59
CA ALA A 146 -0.70 7.51 1.27
C ALA A 146 -1.77 8.39 1.92
N LEU A 147 -2.66 8.97 1.12
CA LEU A 147 -3.69 9.90 1.57
C LEU A 147 -5.06 9.50 1.03
N SER A 148 -6.10 9.70 1.83
CA SER A 148 -7.45 9.56 1.33
C SER A 148 -7.74 10.64 0.26
N ARG A 149 -8.25 10.23 -0.89
CA ARG A 149 -8.68 11.16 -1.94
C ARG A 149 -9.71 12.18 -1.42
N ARG A 150 -10.47 11.82 -0.37
CA ARG A 150 -11.47 12.70 0.25
C ARG A 150 -10.90 14.00 0.79
N ILE A 151 -9.63 14.04 1.17
CA ILE A 151 -9.00 15.24 1.74
C ILE A 151 -8.24 16.09 0.72
N ILE A 152 -7.98 15.59 -0.49
CA ILE A 152 -7.09 16.25 -1.47
C ILE A 152 -7.53 17.69 -1.78
N ALA A 153 -8.82 17.90 -2.02
CA ALA A 153 -9.33 19.24 -2.33
C ALA A 153 -9.15 20.22 -1.18
N SER A 154 -9.39 19.79 0.06
CA SER A 154 -9.25 20.65 1.26
C SER A 154 -7.78 20.85 1.66
N GLN A 155 -6.87 19.93 1.27
CA GLN A 155 -5.45 19.97 1.58
C GLN A 155 -4.58 20.40 0.39
N LYS A 156 -5.13 21.15 -0.56
CA LYS A 156 -4.43 21.54 -1.80
C LYS A 156 -3.07 22.21 -1.53
N LYS A 157 -2.96 23.03 -0.48
CA LYS A 157 -1.69 23.67 -0.10
C LYS A 157 -0.63 22.61 0.27
N LEU A 158 -1.02 21.63 1.09
CA LEU A 158 -0.13 20.54 1.46
C LEU A 158 0.28 19.72 0.23
N MET A 159 -0.66 19.42 -0.68
CA MET A 159 -0.34 18.69 -1.92
C MET A 159 0.72 19.40 -2.76
N LEU A 160 0.61 20.73 -2.91
CA LEU A 160 1.61 21.52 -3.64
C LEU A 160 2.97 21.51 -2.93
N GLN A 161 2.99 21.62 -1.61
CA GLN A 161 4.23 21.53 -0.82
C GLN A 161 4.91 20.16 -0.96
N LEU A 162 4.13 19.07 -0.90
CA LEU A 162 4.64 17.72 -1.10
C LEU A 162 5.21 17.54 -2.51
N LYS A 163 4.51 18.02 -3.54
CA LYS A 163 4.96 18.00 -4.92
C LYS A 163 6.27 18.77 -5.10
N GLU A 164 6.38 20.00 -4.60
CA GLU A 164 7.59 20.82 -4.64
C GLU A 164 8.77 20.16 -3.89
N ALA A 165 8.46 19.42 -2.83
CA ALA A 165 9.42 18.65 -2.08
C ALA A 165 9.86 17.34 -2.78
N GLY A 166 9.24 16.99 -3.91
CA GLY A 166 9.50 15.73 -4.63
C GLY A 166 8.87 14.49 -3.98
N ILE A 167 7.91 14.70 -3.04
CA ILE A 167 7.20 13.62 -2.36
C ILE A 167 6.03 13.15 -3.23
N LYS A 168 5.96 11.85 -3.48
CA LYS A 168 4.93 11.23 -4.32
C LYS A 168 3.69 10.91 -3.48
N VAL A 169 2.56 11.52 -3.83
CA VAL A 169 1.28 11.29 -3.15
C VAL A 169 0.52 10.19 -3.87
N TYR A 170 0.22 9.10 -3.17
CA TYR A 170 -0.70 8.07 -3.61
C TYR A 170 -2.03 8.24 -2.88
N VAL A 171 -3.14 8.05 -3.59
CA VAL A 171 -4.47 8.20 -3.00
C VAL A 171 -5.25 6.91 -2.98
N TYR A 172 -5.88 6.63 -1.84
CA TYR A 172 -6.89 5.59 -1.67
C TYR A 172 -8.31 6.20 -1.60
N ASN A 173 -9.35 5.39 -1.46
CA ASN A 173 -10.75 5.81 -1.61
C ASN A 173 -11.03 6.50 -2.96
N VAL A 174 -10.52 5.95 -4.04
CA VAL A 174 -10.61 6.56 -5.38
C VAL A 174 -12.06 6.78 -5.79
N ASN A 175 -12.91 5.79 -5.58
CA ASN A 175 -14.31 5.76 -6.02
C ASN A 175 -15.30 6.31 -4.97
N PHE A 176 -14.87 7.16 -4.01
CA PHE A 176 -15.76 7.67 -2.97
C PHE A 176 -16.83 8.66 -3.47
N ASP A 177 -16.57 9.31 -4.59
CA ASP A 177 -17.44 10.34 -5.17
C ASP A 177 -18.10 9.75 -6.43
N PRO A 178 -19.42 9.56 -6.46
CA PRO A 178 -20.10 8.93 -7.59
C PRO A 178 -19.77 9.58 -8.92
N GLY A 179 -19.43 8.76 -9.93
CA GLY A 179 -19.06 9.21 -11.27
C GLY A 179 -17.62 9.71 -11.43
N LYS A 180 -16.84 9.69 -10.35
CA LYS A 180 -15.41 10.06 -10.38
C LYS A 180 -14.56 8.83 -10.06
N ASP A 181 -14.45 7.94 -11.01
CA ASP A 181 -13.68 6.71 -10.96
C ASP A 181 -12.17 6.92 -11.24
N GLU A 182 -11.43 5.86 -11.42
CA GLU A 182 -9.98 5.88 -11.70
C GLU A 182 -9.65 6.71 -12.95
N LYS A 183 -10.49 6.66 -13.98
CA LYS A 183 -10.28 7.46 -15.20
C LYS A 183 -10.44 8.96 -14.92
N TYR A 184 -11.47 9.33 -14.16
CA TYR A 184 -11.65 10.73 -13.75
C TYR A 184 -10.44 11.22 -12.97
N VAL A 185 -9.95 10.44 -12.01
CA VAL A 185 -8.80 10.81 -11.18
C VAL A 185 -7.54 10.98 -12.02
N HIS A 186 -7.29 10.05 -12.95
CA HIS A 186 -6.18 10.15 -13.88
C HIS A 186 -6.25 11.46 -14.71
N ASP A 187 -7.40 11.74 -15.30
CA ASP A 187 -7.55 12.85 -16.25
C ASP A 187 -7.60 14.22 -15.57
N ASN A 188 -7.97 14.31 -14.28
CA ASN A 188 -8.25 15.58 -13.62
C ASN A 188 -7.37 15.86 -12.38
N GLU A 189 -6.81 14.86 -11.72
CA GLU A 189 -6.12 15.03 -10.44
C GLU A 189 -4.62 14.66 -10.50
N PHE A 190 -4.18 13.91 -11.52
CA PHE A 190 -2.75 13.64 -11.73
C PHE A 190 -2.00 14.95 -12.02
N GLY A 191 -0.81 15.05 -11.41
CA GLY A 191 -0.06 16.31 -11.37
C GLY A 191 -0.21 17.05 -10.05
N LEU A 192 -1.37 16.91 -9.37
CA LEU A 192 -1.52 17.23 -7.95
C LEU A 192 -1.22 15.99 -7.07
N ILE A 193 -1.66 14.81 -7.52
CA ILE A 193 -1.27 13.51 -6.98
C ILE A 193 -0.33 12.80 -7.96
N TYR A 194 0.39 11.79 -7.49
CA TYR A 194 1.32 11.01 -8.29
C TYR A 194 0.71 9.68 -8.75
N GLY A 195 -0.07 9.04 -7.90
CA GLY A 195 -0.67 7.74 -8.18
C GLY A 195 -1.93 7.50 -7.36
N MET A 196 -2.55 6.35 -7.59
CA MET A 196 -3.77 5.93 -6.89
C MET A 196 -3.77 4.43 -6.65
N TYR A 197 -4.47 4.01 -5.61
CA TYR A 197 -4.85 2.62 -5.36
C TYR A 197 -6.04 2.30 -6.26
N ALA A 198 -5.80 1.54 -7.31
CA ALA A 198 -6.80 1.28 -8.35
C ALA A 198 -7.25 -0.18 -8.34
N ASP A 199 -8.57 -0.39 -8.29
CA ASP A 199 -9.18 -1.71 -8.41
C ASP A 199 -9.26 -2.18 -9.87
N LYS A 200 -9.26 -1.23 -10.81
CA LYS A 200 -9.45 -1.50 -12.22
C LYS A 200 -8.29 -0.96 -13.05
N TRP A 201 -7.85 -1.76 -14.02
CA TRP A 201 -6.98 -1.31 -15.08
C TRP A 201 -7.81 -0.67 -16.19
N ILE A 202 -7.46 0.55 -16.60
CA ILE A 202 -8.08 1.24 -17.72
C ILE A 202 -7.02 1.37 -18.83
N SER A 203 -7.19 0.66 -19.94
CA SER A 203 -6.18 0.46 -20.98
C SER A 203 -5.80 1.73 -21.75
N ASP A 204 -6.65 2.74 -21.74
CA ASP A 204 -6.43 4.02 -22.41
C ASP A 204 -5.78 5.08 -21.50
N MET A 205 -5.51 4.75 -20.22
CA MET A 205 -4.74 5.61 -19.33
C MET A 205 -3.25 5.57 -19.71
N ASN A 206 -2.71 6.76 -20.02
CA ASN A 206 -1.29 6.89 -20.33
C ASN A 206 -0.50 7.25 -19.06
N PHE A 207 -0.03 6.24 -18.34
CA PHE A 207 0.75 6.42 -17.11
C PHE A 207 2.11 7.07 -17.33
N THR A 208 2.60 7.15 -18.58
CA THR A 208 3.86 7.82 -18.90
C THR A 208 3.73 9.34 -18.94
N SER A 209 2.52 9.88 -19.07
CA SER A 209 2.28 11.33 -19.08
C SER A 209 2.41 11.98 -17.70
N ALA A 210 2.29 11.21 -16.61
CA ALA A 210 2.50 11.70 -15.24
C ALA A 210 3.96 12.14 -14.96
N SER A 211 4.91 11.76 -15.80
CA SER A 211 6.32 12.18 -15.71
C SER A 211 6.61 13.54 -16.36
N LYS A 212 5.62 14.21 -16.95
CA LYS A 212 5.81 15.46 -17.70
C LYS A 212 5.24 16.72 -17.01
N LEU A 213 4.81 16.59 -15.73
CA LEU A 213 4.32 17.74 -14.96
C LEU A 213 5.26 18.07 -13.80
#